data_c5d7c8be56af21551179ad2f84a34ef3
#
_entry.id   c5d7c8be56af21551179ad2f84a34ef3
#
_cell.length_a   1.000
_cell.length_b   1.000
_cell.length_c   1.000
_cell.angle_alpha   90.00
_cell.angle_beta   90.00
_cell.angle_gamma   90.00
#
_symmetry.space_group_name_H-M   'P 1'
#
loop_
_entity.id
_entity.type
_entity.pdbx_description
1 polymer ?
#
loop_
_entity_poly.entity_id
_entity_poly.type
_entity_poly.pdbx_seq_one_letter_code
_entity_poly.pdbx_strand_id
1 'polypeptide(L)'
;MANETPEDAILANETLALAVELLKCRSLTPDDAGCQDLIAARLQKLGFHIERHHHNGVDNLWARKGTASPAVCFAGHTDVVSTGPLDQWLSDPFEPTLRDGQLYARGAADMKTSNAAFVTATERFVAAHPDHPGSIAFLITSDEEGPATDGTVKVVDTLKSRNEMLDYCIVGEPTSAAEFGDTIKNGRRGSLSGTLRVKGVQGHIAYPHLAKNPIHLAAPAITELAELLGSLLAHPL
;
A
#
# COMPACT_ATOMS: atom_id res chain seq x y z
N MET A 1 38.08 -11.37 10.73
CA MET A 1 36.69 -10.94 10.79
C MET A 1 35.99 -11.67 9.65
N ALA A 2 35.05 -12.55 9.91
CA ALA A 2 34.27 -13.22 8.88
C ALA A 2 33.52 -12.14 8.09
N ASN A 3 33.57 -12.19 6.76
CA ASN A 3 32.74 -11.33 5.92
C ASN A 3 31.30 -11.74 6.15
N GLU A 4 30.53 -10.92 6.83
CA GLU A 4 29.10 -11.08 6.99
C GLU A 4 28.45 -11.05 5.60
N THR A 5 27.71 -12.08 5.27
CA THR A 5 27.00 -12.13 3.98
C THR A 5 25.74 -11.25 4.05
N PRO A 6 25.18 -10.81 2.90
CA PRO A 6 23.89 -10.12 2.89
C PRO A 6 22.79 -10.93 3.57
N GLU A 7 22.85 -12.24 3.51
CA GLU A 7 21.91 -13.17 4.13
C GLU A 7 22.06 -13.17 5.65
N ASP A 8 23.28 -13.13 6.19
CA ASP A 8 23.53 -13.01 7.62
C ASP A 8 22.99 -11.67 8.17
N ALA A 9 23.17 -10.57 7.44
CA ALA A 9 22.64 -9.27 7.81
C ALA A 9 21.10 -9.23 7.83
N ILE A 10 20.43 -9.93 6.91
CA ILE A 10 18.96 -10.07 6.89
C ILE A 10 18.51 -10.86 8.13
N LEU A 11 19.13 -11.98 8.42
CA LEU A 11 18.74 -12.83 9.55
C LEU A 11 19.00 -12.17 10.92
N ALA A 12 19.99 -11.30 11.01
CA ALA A 12 20.32 -10.57 12.25
C ALA A 12 19.32 -9.44 12.58
N ASN A 13 18.51 -9.00 11.61
CA ASN A 13 17.53 -7.92 11.79
C ASN A 13 16.11 -8.45 11.63
N GLU A 14 15.38 -8.58 12.73
CA GLU A 14 14.01 -9.12 12.76
C GLU A 14 13.02 -8.40 11.82
N THR A 15 13.16 -7.06 11.70
CA THR A 15 12.32 -6.27 10.78
C THR A 15 12.65 -6.59 9.32
N LEU A 16 13.94 -6.67 9.00
CA LEU A 16 14.38 -7.00 7.65
C LEU A 16 14.00 -8.44 7.28
N ALA A 17 14.13 -9.38 8.22
CA ALA A 17 13.73 -10.78 8.02
C ALA A 17 12.23 -10.88 7.69
N LEU A 18 11.35 -10.22 8.48
CA LEU A 18 9.93 -10.20 8.19
C LEU A 18 9.61 -9.48 6.88
N ALA A 19 10.29 -8.37 6.59
CA ALA A 19 10.11 -7.67 5.32
C ALA A 19 10.42 -8.57 4.12
N VAL A 20 11.51 -9.33 4.18
CA VAL A 20 11.88 -10.30 3.14
C VAL A 20 10.82 -11.39 2.97
N GLU A 21 10.26 -11.93 4.05
CA GLU A 21 9.16 -12.90 3.98
C GLU A 21 7.93 -12.31 3.28
N LEU A 22 7.51 -11.09 3.66
CA LEU A 22 6.38 -10.40 3.05
C LEU A 22 6.63 -10.10 1.56
N LEU A 23 7.86 -9.70 1.21
CA LEU A 23 8.22 -9.35 -0.17
C LEU A 23 8.26 -10.56 -1.11
N LYS A 24 8.49 -11.77 -0.60
CA LYS A 24 8.41 -13.02 -1.37
C LYS A 24 6.96 -13.37 -1.76
N CYS A 25 5.97 -12.86 -1.06
CA CYS A 25 4.56 -13.07 -1.42
C CYS A 25 4.23 -12.27 -2.68
N ARG A 26 3.76 -12.96 -3.74
CA ARG A 26 3.35 -12.35 -5.02
C ARG A 26 1.94 -11.75 -4.93
N SER A 27 1.76 -10.82 -4.03
CA SER A 27 0.46 -10.23 -3.70
C SER A 27 0.05 -9.13 -4.69
N LEU A 28 -0.09 -9.48 -5.97
CA LEU A 28 -0.61 -8.55 -6.97
C LEU A 28 -2.10 -8.26 -6.69
N THR A 29 -2.45 -6.98 -6.61
CA THR A 29 -3.81 -6.53 -6.31
C THR A 29 -4.88 -7.31 -7.09
N PRO A 30 -5.92 -7.85 -6.45
CA PRO A 30 -6.27 -7.78 -5.04
C PRO A 30 -5.80 -9.00 -4.19
N ASP A 31 -4.88 -9.82 -4.69
CA ASP A 31 -4.41 -11.04 -4.02
C ASP A 31 -3.48 -10.70 -2.85
N ASP A 32 -3.77 -11.22 -1.66
CA ASP A 32 -2.90 -11.08 -0.47
C ASP A 32 -1.70 -12.03 -0.51
N ALA A 33 -1.81 -13.14 -1.18
CA ALA A 33 -0.80 -14.18 -1.32
C ALA A 33 -0.17 -14.64 0.03
N GLY A 34 -0.93 -14.59 1.13
CA GLY A 34 -0.52 -15.04 2.46
C GLY A 34 0.25 -14.02 3.30
N CYS A 35 0.41 -12.77 2.83
CA CYS A 35 1.06 -11.71 3.62
C CYS A 35 0.36 -11.49 4.96
N GLN A 36 -0.96 -11.40 4.96
CA GLN A 36 -1.73 -11.17 6.18
C GLN A 36 -1.65 -12.36 7.16
N ASP A 37 -1.41 -13.57 6.67
CA ASP A 37 -1.19 -14.74 7.54
C ASP A 37 0.13 -14.64 8.28
N LEU A 38 1.20 -14.18 7.63
CA LEU A 38 2.49 -13.93 8.27
C LEU A 38 2.35 -12.87 9.37
N ILE A 39 1.67 -11.76 9.09
CA ILE A 39 1.41 -10.68 10.05
C ILE A 39 0.57 -11.19 11.23
N ALA A 40 -0.55 -11.85 10.94
CA ALA A 40 -1.46 -12.36 11.96
C ALA A 40 -0.79 -13.38 12.89
N ALA A 41 0.02 -14.28 12.36
CA ALA A 41 0.75 -15.26 13.16
C ALA A 41 1.71 -14.61 14.17
N ARG A 42 2.32 -13.48 13.82
CA ARG A 42 3.17 -12.69 14.73
C ARG A 42 2.33 -12.00 15.80
N LEU A 43 1.24 -11.33 15.41
CA LEU A 43 0.35 -10.60 16.31
C LEU A 43 -0.38 -11.54 17.30
N GLN A 44 -0.78 -12.74 16.85
CA GLN A 44 -1.40 -13.75 17.72
C GLN A 44 -0.49 -14.15 18.88
N LYS A 45 0.81 -14.29 18.66
CA LYS A 45 1.78 -14.60 19.72
C LYS A 45 1.84 -13.52 20.81
N LEU A 46 1.49 -12.29 20.46
CA LEU A 46 1.40 -11.16 21.41
C LEU A 46 0.03 -11.05 22.09
N GLY A 47 -0.90 -11.94 21.79
CA GLY A 47 -2.26 -11.94 22.38
C GLY A 47 -3.22 -10.98 21.69
N PHE A 48 -3.00 -10.62 20.42
CA PHE A 48 -3.99 -9.90 19.65
C PHE A 48 -5.18 -10.80 19.27
N HIS A 49 -6.37 -10.25 19.35
CA HIS A 49 -7.56 -10.82 18.74
C HIS A 49 -7.51 -10.54 17.24
N ILE A 50 -7.70 -11.58 16.42
CA ILE A 50 -7.58 -11.51 14.96
C ILE A 50 -8.95 -11.72 14.33
N GLU A 51 -9.35 -10.82 13.46
CA GLU A 51 -10.54 -10.95 12.61
C GLU A 51 -10.13 -10.88 11.14
N ARG A 52 -10.73 -11.76 10.32
CA ARG A 52 -10.57 -11.79 8.87
C ARG A 52 -11.84 -11.31 8.22
N HIS A 53 -11.72 -10.33 7.35
CA HIS A 53 -12.83 -9.79 6.57
C HIS A 53 -12.56 -10.00 5.10
N HIS A 54 -13.35 -10.86 4.45
CA HIS A 54 -13.23 -11.14 3.03
C HIS A 54 -14.40 -10.53 2.27
N HIS A 55 -14.12 -9.67 1.27
CA HIS A 55 -15.12 -8.99 0.45
C HIS A 55 -14.70 -9.03 -1.03
N ASN A 56 -15.52 -9.68 -1.88
CA ASN A 56 -15.31 -9.69 -3.35
C ASN A 56 -13.89 -10.07 -3.81
N GLY A 57 -13.26 -11.04 -3.13
CA GLY A 57 -11.89 -11.46 -3.46
C GLY A 57 -10.79 -10.64 -2.80
N VAL A 58 -11.14 -9.68 -1.96
CA VAL A 58 -10.20 -8.86 -1.17
C VAL A 58 -10.13 -9.39 0.25
N ASP A 59 -8.92 -9.60 0.74
CA ASP A 59 -8.64 -9.99 2.12
C ASP A 59 -8.29 -8.77 2.97
N ASN A 60 -8.91 -8.71 4.15
CA ASN A 60 -8.64 -7.67 5.13
C ASN A 60 -8.39 -8.28 6.50
N LEU A 61 -7.37 -7.80 7.18
CA LEU A 61 -7.02 -8.18 8.54
C LEU A 61 -7.36 -7.04 9.49
N TRP A 62 -8.19 -7.33 10.49
CA TRP A 62 -8.32 -6.54 11.69
C TRP A 62 -7.71 -7.29 12.85
N ALA A 63 -6.79 -6.67 13.58
CA ALA A 63 -6.18 -7.24 14.77
C ALA A 63 -6.14 -6.19 15.88
N ARG A 64 -6.54 -6.56 17.12
CA ARG A 64 -6.55 -5.63 18.25
C ARG A 64 -6.09 -6.31 19.53
N LYS A 65 -5.27 -5.60 20.29
CA LYS A 65 -4.89 -5.92 21.66
C LYS A 65 -5.34 -4.80 22.58
N GLY A 66 -6.08 -5.16 23.66
CA GLY A 66 -6.70 -4.20 24.56
C GLY A 66 -8.06 -3.68 24.05
N THR A 67 -8.84 -3.13 25.01
CA THR A 67 -10.18 -2.59 24.75
C THR A 67 -10.33 -1.13 25.20
N ALA A 68 -9.31 -0.61 25.91
CA ALA A 68 -9.33 0.74 26.46
C ALA A 68 -8.83 1.78 25.43
N SER A 69 -9.19 3.04 25.65
CA SER A 69 -8.64 4.21 24.97
C SER A 69 -7.39 4.71 25.73
N PRO A 70 -6.42 5.33 25.05
CA PRO A 70 -6.40 5.58 23.62
C PRO A 70 -6.14 4.32 22.78
N ALA A 71 -6.78 4.22 21.62
CA ALA A 71 -6.57 3.17 20.65
C ALA A 71 -5.71 3.70 19.48
N VAL A 72 -4.51 3.12 19.33
CA VAL A 72 -3.59 3.45 18.24
C VAL A 72 -3.68 2.35 17.19
N CYS A 73 -3.97 2.72 15.94
CA CYS A 73 -4.05 1.81 14.81
C CYS A 73 -2.86 2.01 13.86
N PHE A 74 -2.23 0.91 13.47
CA PHE A 74 -1.32 0.85 12.33
C PHE A 74 -2.12 0.37 11.13
N ALA A 75 -2.18 1.20 10.08
CA ALA A 75 -2.91 0.89 8.86
C ALA A 75 -1.96 0.78 7.68
N GLY A 76 -2.26 -0.17 6.78
CA GLY A 76 -1.46 -0.42 5.59
C GLY A 76 -2.10 -1.42 4.66
N HIS A 77 -1.35 -1.78 3.61
CA HIS A 77 -1.76 -2.77 2.64
C HIS A 77 -0.67 -3.79 2.36
N THR A 78 -1.08 -4.94 1.84
CA THR A 78 -0.16 -6.04 1.46
C THR A 78 -0.10 -6.23 -0.04
N ASP A 79 -1.12 -5.78 -0.75
CA ASP A 79 -1.14 -5.83 -2.21
C ASP A 79 -0.13 -4.87 -2.83
N VAL A 80 0.25 -5.17 -4.06
CA VAL A 80 1.21 -4.39 -4.83
C VAL A 80 0.74 -4.26 -6.27
N VAL A 81 1.10 -3.15 -6.91
CA VAL A 81 0.86 -2.92 -8.34
C VAL A 81 1.63 -3.92 -9.21
N SER A 82 1.23 -4.04 -10.47
CA SER A 82 1.95 -4.83 -11.47
C SER A 82 3.44 -4.50 -11.50
N THR A 83 4.26 -5.53 -11.71
CA THR A 83 5.71 -5.38 -11.86
C THR A 83 6.12 -4.65 -13.13
N GLY A 84 5.24 -4.61 -14.14
CA GLY A 84 5.63 -4.24 -15.49
C GLY A 84 6.46 -5.34 -16.16
N PRO A 85 7.17 -5.03 -17.26
CA PRO A 85 8.02 -5.99 -17.96
C PRO A 85 9.16 -6.49 -17.09
N LEU A 86 9.29 -7.81 -16.94
CA LEU A 86 10.30 -8.44 -16.07
C LEU A 86 11.73 -8.25 -16.56
N ASP A 87 11.93 -8.06 -17.85
CA ASP A 87 13.25 -7.78 -18.47
C ASP A 87 13.83 -6.40 -18.12
N GLN A 88 13.01 -5.54 -17.50
CA GLN A 88 13.45 -4.23 -16.98
C GLN A 88 13.92 -4.29 -15.52
N TRP A 89 13.78 -5.44 -14.87
CA TRP A 89 14.23 -5.62 -13.50
C TRP A 89 15.66 -6.22 -13.48
N LEU A 90 16.49 -5.74 -12.56
CA LEU A 90 17.83 -6.28 -12.33
C LEU A 90 17.83 -7.58 -11.53
N SER A 91 16.74 -7.90 -10.84
CA SER A 91 16.47 -9.14 -10.11
C SER A 91 14.97 -9.42 -10.15
N ASP A 92 14.53 -10.66 -9.93
CA ASP A 92 13.07 -10.93 -9.84
C ASP A 92 12.43 -10.01 -8.79
N PRO A 93 11.33 -9.31 -9.13
CA PRO A 93 10.66 -8.39 -8.21
C PRO A 93 10.14 -9.03 -6.93
N PHE A 94 9.99 -10.36 -6.88
CA PHE A 94 9.57 -11.12 -5.70
C PHE A 94 10.69 -11.99 -5.10
N GLU A 95 11.92 -11.77 -5.52
CA GLU A 95 13.14 -12.29 -4.87
C GLU A 95 13.90 -11.11 -4.24
N PRO A 96 13.59 -10.74 -2.99
CA PRO A 96 14.17 -9.59 -2.32
C PRO A 96 15.71 -9.65 -2.33
N THR A 97 16.33 -8.64 -2.90
CA THR A 97 17.78 -8.60 -3.10
C THR A 97 18.39 -7.41 -2.38
N LEU A 98 19.38 -7.65 -1.53
CA LEU A 98 20.14 -6.60 -0.86
C LEU A 98 21.32 -6.20 -1.76
N ARG A 99 21.36 -4.92 -2.17
CA ARG A 99 22.44 -4.32 -2.97
C ARG A 99 22.80 -2.95 -2.42
N ASP A 100 24.07 -2.70 -2.22
CA ASP A 100 24.59 -1.40 -1.73
C ASP A 100 23.86 -0.90 -0.48
N GLY A 101 23.50 -1.80 0.44
CA GLY A 101 22.79 -1.49 1.67
C GLY A 101 21.31 -1.18 1.49
N GLN A 102 20.74 -1.39 0.30
CA GLN A 102 19.32 -1.18 -0.01
C GLN A 102 18.62 -2.48 -0.40
N LEU A 103 17.39 -2.65 0.04
CA LEU A 103 16.53 -3.79 -0.26
C LEU A 103 15.69 -3.51 -1.50
N TYR A 104 15.88 -4.32 -2.54
CA TYR A 104 15.18 -4.22 -3.82
C TYR A 104 14.15 -5.33 -3.96
N ALA A 105 12.88 -4.97 -4.09
CA ALA A 105 11.76 -5.85 -4.44
C ALA A 105 10.51 -5.01 -4.77
N ARG A 106 9.48 -5.60 -5.43
CA ARG A 106 8.17 -4.97 -5.56
C ARG A 106 7.49 -4.91 -4.18
N GLY A 107 7.03 -3.72 -3.79
CA GLY A 107 6.42 -3.49 -2.48
C GLY A 107 7.44 -3.20 -1.35
N ALA A 108 8.75 -3.07 -1.66
CA ALA A 108 9.73 -2.77 -0.63
C ALA A 108 9.52 -1.38 -0.02
N ALA A 109 9.32 -0.35 -0.82
CA ALA A 109 9.02 1.00 -0.34
C ALA A 109 7.52 1.17 -0.04
N ASP A 110 6.65 0.55 -0.83
CA ASP A 110 5.20 0.67 -0.80
C ASP A 110 4.56 -0.72 -0.68
N MET A 111 4.12 -1.13 0.51
CA MET A 111 4.57 -0.63 1.81
C MET A 111 4.89 -1.79 2.77
N LYS A 112 5.29 -2.96 2.22
CA LYS A 112 5.53 -4.19 3.02
C LYS A 112 6.60 -4.05 4.09
N THR A 113 7.64 -3.20 3.85
CA THR A 113 8.66 -2.93 4.88
C THR A 113 8.10 -2.12 6.04
N SER A 114 7.17 -1.20 5.79
CA SER A 114 6.46 -0.47 6.84
C SER A 114 5.60 -1.42 7.67
N ASN A 115 4.90 -2.37 7.04
CA ASN A 115 4.15 -3.40 7.76
C ASN A 115 5.06 -4.24 8.67
N ALA A 116 6.23 -4.66 8.15
CA ALA A 116 7.22 -5.38 8.95
C ALA A 116 7.70 -4.54 10.15
N ALA A 117 7.97 -3.25 9.93
CA ALA A 117 8.40 -2.33 10.98
C ALA A 117 7.31 -2.14 12.06
N PHE A 118 6.03 -2.00 11.66
CA PHE A 118 4.92 -1.93 12.61
C PHE A 118 4.82 -3.16 13.50
N VAL A 119 4.91 -4.35 12.91
CA VAL A 119 4.86 -5.61 13.66
C VAL A 119 6.02 -5.70 14.64
N THR A 120 7.25 -5.54 14.20
CA THR A 120 8.43 -5.71 15.07
C THR A 120 8.56 -4.60 16.12
N ALA A 121 8.13 -3.36 15.81
CA ALA A 121 8.03 -2.29 16.79
C ALA A 121 7.00 -2.63 17.88
N THR A 122 5.86 -3.19 17.48
CA THR A 122 4.82 -3.64 18.43
C THR A 122 5.31 -4.78 19.30
N GLU A 123 6.03 -5.76 18.75
CA GLU A 123 6.63 -6.86 19.52
C GLU A 123 7.57 -6.34 20.61
N ARG A 124 8.48 -5.43 20.25
CA ARG A 124 9.41 -4.80 21.19
C ARG A 124 8.69 -3.96 22.24
N PHE A 125 7.67 -3.21 21.83
CA PHE A 125 6.88 -2.38 22.74
C PHE A 125 6.12 -3.22 23.75
N VAL A 126 5.40 -4.24 23.31
CA VAL A 126 4.62 -5.12 24.22
C VAL A 126 5.53 -5.91 25.15
N ALA A 127 6.71 -6.34 24.68
CA ALA A 127 7.69 -7.01 25.53
C ALA A 127 8.25 -6.07 26.62
N ALA A 128 8.50 -4.81 26.28
CA ALA A 128 9.01 -3.82 27.24
C ALA A 128 7.91 -3.25 28.18
N HIS A 129 6.66 -3.24 27.69
CA HIS A 129 5.52 -2.65 28.41
C HIS A 129 4.30 -3.60 28.40
N PRO A 130 4.36 -4.75 29.08
CA PRO A 130 3.29 -5.75 29.04
C PRO A 130 1.95 -5.22 29.59
N ASP A 131 1.99 -4.28 30.52
CA ASP A 131 0.83 -3.66 31.17
C ASP A 131 0.52 -2.26 30.62
N HIS A 132 0.87 -1.98 29.36
CA HIS A 132 0.60 -0.67 28.75
C HIS A 132 -0.89 -0.33 28.75
N PRO A 133 -1.27 0.93 29.06
CA PRO A 133 -2.66 1.37 28.95
C PRO A 133 -3.08 1.49 27.47
N GLY A 134 -4.42 1.49 27.25
CA GLY A 134 -4.98 1.69 25.92
C GLY A 134 -5.00 0.42 25.07
N SER A 135 -5.05 0.61 23.76
CA SER A 135 -5.15 -0.48 22.77
C SER A 135 -4.22 -0.24 21.60
N ILE A 136 -3.71 -1.33 21.03
CA ILE A 136 -2.97 -1.34 19.78
C ILE A 136 -3.79 -2.13 18.76
N ALA A 137 -3.95 -1.58 17.55
CA ALA A 137 -4.69 -2.22 16.48
C ALA A 137 -3.90 -2.23 15.17
N PHE A 138 -4.23 -3.18 14.30
CA PHE A 138 -3.76 -3.26 12.91
C PHE A 138 -4.96 -3.38 11.99
N LEU A 139 -4.98 -2.59 10.93
CA LEU A 139 -5.92 -2.68 9.83
C LEU A 139 -5.13 -2.81 8.54
N ILE A 140 -5.12 -4.00 7.95
CA ILE A 140 -4.33 -4.32 6.76
C ILE A 140 -5.27 -4.81 5.66
N THR A 141 -5.16 -4.25 4.47
CA THR A 141 -5.97 -4.61 3.30
C THR A 141 -5.13 -5.19 2.17
N SER A 142 -5.76 -5.91 1.24
CA SER A 142 -5.18 -6.30 -0.06
C SER A 142 -5.82 -5.57 -1.25
N ASP A 143 -6.46 -4.40 -1.04
CA ASP A 143 -7.09 -3.58 -2.09
C ASP A 143 -6.86 -2.08 -1.82
N GLU A 144 -5.59 -1.66 -1.68
CA GLU A 144 -5.24 -0.24 -1.66
C GLU A 144 -4.86 0.24 -3.05
N GLU A 145 -4.08 -0.56 -3.78
CA GLU A 145 -3.52 -0.27 -5.10
C GLU A 145 -4.52 -0.50 -6.25
N GLY A 146 -5.71 -0.98 -5.94
CA GLY A 146 -6.78 -1.24 -6.87
C GLY A 146 -7.94 -0.25 -6.76
N PRO A 147 -9.20 -0.74 -6.93
CA PRO A 147 -10.39 0.10 -6.79
C PRO A 147 -10.62 0.65 -5.38
N ALA A 148 -10.02 0.05 -4.35
CA ALA A 148 -10.13 0.40 -2.93
C ALA A 148 -11.59 0.41 -2.41
N THR A 149 -12.45 -0.43 -2.98
CA THR A 149 -13.90 -0.47 -2.66
C THR A 149 -14.26 -1.57 -1.66
N ASP A 150 -13.46 -2.63 -1.61
CA ASP A 150 -13.69 -3.81 -0.79
C ASP A 150 -12.62 -4.01 0.31
N GLY A 151 -11.70 -3.04 0.42
CA GLY A 151 -10.62 -2.98 1.38
C GLY A 151 -10.98 -2.28 2.69
N THR A 152 -10.14 -1.36 3.12
CA THR A 152 -10.20 -0.60 4.38
C THR A 152 -11.59 -0.06 4.71
N VAL A 153 -12.34 0.44 3.72
CA VAL A 153 -13.68 1.00 3.92
C VAL A 153 -14.65 -0.01 4.54
N LYS A 154 -14.58 -1.29 4.14
CA LYS A 154 -15.46 -2.35 4.66
C LYS A 154 -15.17 -2.68 6.12
N VAL A 155 -13.89 -2.69 6.49
CA VAL A 155 -13.48 -2.89 7.88
C VAL A 155 -13.94 -1.70 8.73
N VAL A 156 -13.69 -0.47 8.28
CA VAL A 156 -14.12 0.75 8.98
C VAL A 156 -15.64 0.80 9.19
N ASP A 157 -16.44 0.40 8.19
CA ASP A 157 -17.89 0.32 8.32
C ASP A 157 -18.31 -0.72 9.37
N THR A 158 -17.60 -1.84 9.44
CA THR A 158 -17.82 -2.86 10.48
C THR A 158 -17.48 -2.31 11.87
N LEU A 159 -16.34 -1.63 12.02
CA LEU A 159 -15.94 -1.02 13.31
C LEU A 159 -16.94 0.04 13.76
N LYS A 160 -17.39 0.90 12.85
CA LYS A 160 -18.46 1.90 13.13
C LYS A 160 -19.74 1.25 13.61
N SER A 161 -20.18 0.15 12.99
CA SER A 161 -21.38 -0.57 13.40
C SER A 161 -21.32 -1.12 14.82
N ARG A 162 -20.12 -1.36 15.33
CA ARG A 162 -19.84 -1.84 16.69
C ARG A 162 -19.52 -0.71 17.69
N ASN A 163 -19.53 0.55 17.26
CA ASN A 163 -19.03 1.69 18.03
C ASN A 163 -17.56 1.51 18.48
N GLU A 164 -16.76 0.82 17.68
CA GLU A 164 -15.35 0.59 17.92
C GLU A 164 -14.54 1.76 17.38
N MET A 165 -14.11 2.65 18.27
CA MET A 165 -13.44 3.89 17.92
C MET A 165 -11.92 3.73 17.96
N LEU A 166 -11.24 4.50 17.10
CA LEU A 166 -9.79 4.68 17.08
C LEU A 166 -9.47 6.14 17.40
N ASP A 167 -8.50 6.36 18.28
CA ASP A 167 -8.07 7.70 18.67
C ASP A 167 -6.96 8.21 17.73
N TYR A 168 -6.08 7.32 17.29
CA TYR A 168 -4.95 7.64 16.42
C TYR A 168 -4.78 6.57 15.35
N CYS A 169 -4.34 7.00 14.15
CA CYS A 169 -3.98 6.09 13.06
C CYS A 169 -2.67 6.52 12.42
N ILE A 170 -1.75 5.57 12.27
CA ILE A 170 -0.50 5.74 11.54
C ILE A 170 -0.60 4.88 10.29
N VAL A 171 -0.49 5.52 9.13
CA VAL A 171 -0.46 4.87 7.82
C VAL A 171 0.99 4.81 7.36
N GLY A 172 1.47 3.62 7.00
CA GLY A 172 2.89 3.38 6.73
C GLY A 172 3.35 3.67 5.30
N GLU A 173 2.62 4.51 4.59
CA GLU A 173 2.96 4.91 3.22
C GLU A 173 4.27 5.69 3.10
N PRO A 174 5.00 5.58 1.99
CA PRO A 174 6.23 6.33 1.78
C PRO A 174 5.93 7.84 1.66
N THR A 175 6.56 8.64 2.51
CA THR A 175 6.32 10.08 2.55
C THR A 175 7.57 10.93 2.44
N SER A 176 8.75 10.35 2.75
CA SER A 176 10.03 11.07 2.71
C SER A 176 10.32 11.64 1.33
N ALA A 177 10.82 12.88 1.29
CA ALA A 177 11.07 13.60 0.04
C ALA A 177 12.55 13.60 -0.35
N ALA A 178 13.45 14.01 0.53
CA ALA A 178 14.89 14.10 0.28
C ALA A 178 15.70 13.20 1.22
N GLU A 179 15.31 13.16 2.49
CA GLU A 179 15.97 12.35 3.52
C GLU A 179 14.95 11.46 4.24
N PHE A 180 15.38 10.31 4.71
CA PHE A 180 14.49 9.40 5.43
C PHE A 180 13.91 10.08 6.68
N GLY A 181 12.56 10.13 6.74
CA GLY A 181 11.83 10.69 7.87
C GLY A 181 11.69 12.23 7.87
N ASP A 182 12.06 12.92 6.78
CA ASP A 182 11.97 14.38 6.66
C ASP A 182 10.54 14.91 6.49
N THR A 183 9.61 14.06 6.06
CA THR A 183 8.26 14.48 5.69
C THR A 183 7.21 13.52 6.23
N ILE A 184 6.19 14.07 6.85
CA ILE A 184 4.94 13.36 7.18
C ILE A 184 3.76 14.06 6.50
N LYS A 185 2.77 13.28 6.06
CA LYS A 185 1.52 13.81 5.52
C LYS A 185 0.45 13.72 6.60
N ASN A 186 -0.08 14.85 7.02
CA ASN A 186 -1.14 14.95 8.05
C ASN A 186 -2.54 15.11 7.47
N GLY A 187 -2.70 14.96 6.16
CA GLY A 187 -3.97 15.02 5.45
C GLY A 187 -3.83 14.46 4.04
N ARG A 188 -4.93 14.38 3.32
CA ARG A 188 -4.99 13.85 1.95
C ARG A 188 -5.59 14.86 1.00
N ARG A 189 -5.10 14.85 -0.23
CA ARG A 189 -5.75 15.52 -1.37
C ARG A 189 -6.86 14.61 -1.89
N GLY A 190 -7.88 15.21 -2.52
CA GLY A 190 -8.86 14.45 -3.29
C GLY A 190 -8.26 13.92 -4.59
N SER A 191 -8.91 12.91 -5.17
CA SER A 191 -8.66 12.48 -6.55
C SER A 191 -9.97 12.57 -7.34
N LEU A 192 -9.85 12.91 -8.62
CA LEU A 192 -10.96 12.94 -9.56
C LEU A 192 -10.54 12.22 -10.84
N SER A 193 -11.26 11.17 -11.19
CA SER A 193 -11.05 10.43 -12.42
C SER A 193 -12.22 10.64 -13.37
N GLY A 194 -11.96 10.73 -14.65
CA GLY A 194 -12.99 10.88 -15.67
C GLY A 194 -12.65 10.06 -16.90
N THR A 195 -13.69 9.70 -17.66
CA THR A 195 -13.54 9.02 -18.96
C THR A 195 -14.07 9.91 -20.06
N LEU A 196 -13.18 10.35 -20.96
CA LEU A 196 -13.55 11.06 -22.19
C LEU A 196 -13.75 10.05 -23.32
N ARG A 197 -14.96 9.98 -23.85
CA ARG A 197 -15.27 9.16 -25.04
C ARG A 197 -15.56 10.05 -26.24
N VAL A 198 -14.66 10.02 -27.23
CA VAL A 198 -14.82 10.77 -28.48
C VAL A 198 -15.37 9.85 -29.57
N LYS A 199 -16.53 10.18 -30.11
CA LYS A 199 -17.18 9.41 -31.17
C LYS A 199 -16.88 10.02 -32.53
N GLY A 200 -16.31 9.21 -33.41
CA GLY A 200 -16.08 9.55 -34.81
C GLY A 200 -17.16 9.03 -35.75
N VAL A 201 -16.95 9.26 -37.04
CA VAL A 201 -17.72 8.66 -38.12
C VAL A 201 -16.73 7.98 -39.06
N GLN A 202 -16.93 6.67 -39.25
CA GLN A 202 -16.08 5.88 -40.15
C GLN A 202 -16.28 6.33 -41.62
N GLY A 203 -15.22 6.39 -42.37
CA GLY A 203 -15.25 6.71 -43.80
C GLY A 203 -13.96 6.34 -44.51
N HIS A 204 -14.02 6.34 -45.82
CA HIS A 204 -12.85 6.05 -46.69
C HIS A 204 -11.89 7.25 -46.72
N ILE A 205 -10.59 7.00 -46.67
CA ILE A 205 -9.55 8.06 -46.61
C ILE A 205 -9.61 9.02 -47.80
N ALA A 206 -10.06 8.55 -48.96
CA ALA A 206 -10.23 9.38 -50.16
C ALA A 206 -11.41 10.36 -50.05
N TYR A 207 -12.29 10.21 -49.06
CA TYR A 207 -13.47 11.04 -48.86
C TYR A 207 -13.54 11.58 -47.44
N PRO A 208 -12.53 12.37 -47.01
CA PRO A 208 -12.41 12.81 -45.61
C PRO A 208 -13.58 13.67 -45.14
N HIS A 209 -14.31 14.33 -46.06
CA HIS A 209 -15.48 15.13 -45.76
C HIS A 209 -16.71 14.30 -45.34
N LEU A 210 -16.70 12.99 -45.58
CA LEU A 210 -17.75 12.04 -45.17
C LEU A 210 -17.40 11.33 -43.86
N ALA A 211 -16.21 11.56 -43.29
CA ALA A 211 -15.73 10.94 -42.09
C ALA A 211 -15.47 11.95 -40.97
N LYS A 212 -15.40 11.48 -39.73
CA LYS A 212 -14.93 12.25 -38.58
C LYS A 212 -13.92 11.41 -37.79
N ASN A 213 -12.64 11.78 -37.94
CA ASN A 213 -11.57 11.06 -37.19
C ASN A 213 -11.63 11.46 -35.70
N PRO A 214 -11.88 10.51 -34.79
CA PRO A 214 -11.99 10.82 -33.38
C PRO A 214 -10.69 11.32 -32.76
N ILE A 215 -9.53 10.96 -33.31
CA ILE A 215 -8.22 11.48 -32.88
C ILE A 215 -8.12 12.97 -33.17
N HIS A 216 -8.49 13.41 -34.40
CA HIS A 216 -8.47 14.82 -34.73
C HIS A 216 -9.48 15.64 -33.93
N LEU A 217 -10.62 15.04 -33.55
CA LEU A 217 -11.61 15.69 -32.71
C LEU A 217 -11.15 15.77 -31.22
N ALA A 218 -10.38 14.78 -30.75
CA ALA A 218 -9.88 14.74 -29.39
C ALA A 218 -8.69 15.67 -29.16
N ALA A 219 -7.85 15.89 -30.16
CA ALA A 219 -6.58 16.62 -30.04
C ALA A 219 -6.71 18.00 -29.37
N PRO A 220 -7.64 18.89 -29.76
CA PRO A 220 -7.82 20.18 -29.10
C PRO A 220 -8.21 20.04 -27.63
N ALA A 221 -9.14 19.11 -27.30
CA ALA A 221 -9.58 18.88 -25.93
C ALA A 221 -8.45 18.33 -25.05
N ILE A 222 -7.58 17.46 -25.58
CA ILE A 222 -6.42 16.94 -24.86
C ILE A 222 -5.43 18.08 -24.57
N THR A 223 -5.19 18.97 -25.53
CA THR A 223 -4.31 20.14 -25.34
C THR A 223 -4.83 21.04 -24.22
N GLU A 224 -6.11 21.39 -24.26
CA GLU A 224 -6.75 22.23 -23.24
C GLU A 224 -6.72 21.58 -21.84
N LEU A 225 -6.97 20.27 -21.75
CA LEU A 225 -6.85 19.53 -20.48
C LEU A 225 -5.42 19.51 -19.96
N ALA A 226 -4.42 19.35 -20.82
CA ALA A 226 -3.02 19.35 -20.42
C ALA A 226 -2.58 20.73 -19.91
N GLU A 227 -3.01 21.81 -20.53
CA GLU A 227 -2.74 23.19 -20.09
C GLU A 227 -3.42 23.49 -18.75
N LEU A 228 -4.68 23.05 -18.57
CA LEU A 228 -5.41 23.21 -17.31
C LEU A 228 -4.72 22.47 -16.17
N LEU A 229 -4.31 21.21 -16.37
CA LEU A 229 -3.58 20.43 -15.38
C LEU A 229 -2.23 21.06 -15.04
N GLY A 230 -1.49 21.57 -16.04
CA GLY A 230 -0.24 22.27 -15.84
C GLY A 230 -0.42 23.50 -14.95
N SER A 231 -1.48 24.27 -15.15
CA SER A 231 -1.79 25.44 -14.32
C SER A 231 -2.17 25.09 -12.89
N LEU A 232 -2.90 24.00 -12.67
CA LEU A 232 -3.27 23.51 -11.34
C LEU A 232 -2.08 22.98 -10.55
N LEU A 233 -1.12 22.33 -11.23
CA LEU A 233 0.10 21.80 -10.61
C LEU A 233 1.14 22.91 -10.29
N ALA A 234 1.06 24.04 -10.94
CA ALA A 234 1.94 25.18 -10.72
C ALA A 234 1.59 26.00 -9.46
N HIS A 235 0.44 25.79 -8.83
CA HIS A 235 0.07 26.41 -7.56
C HIS A 235 0.41 25.47 -6.40
N PRO A 236 1.45 25.75 -5.60
CA PRO A 236 1.69 25.05 -4.35
C PRO A 236 0.51 25.32 -3.42
N LEU A 237 -0.07 24.22 -2.89
CA LEU A 237 -1.07 24.27 -1.81
C LEU A 237 -0.41 24.66 -0.50
#